data_bdfaa0c9cfb46abdb6ff814e64288b96
#
_entry.id   bdfaa0c9cfb46abdb6ff814e64288b96
#
_cell.length_a   1.000
_cell.length_b   1.000
_cell.length_c   1.000
_cell.angle_alpha   90.00
_cell.angle_beta   90.00
_cell.angle_gamma   90.00
#
_symmetry.space_group_name_H-M   'P 1'
#
loop_
_entity.id
_entity.type
_entity.pdbx_description
1 polymer ?
#
loop_
_entity_poly.entity_id
_entity_poly.type
_entity_poly.pdbx_seq_one_letter_code
_entity_poly.pdbx_strand_id
1 'polypeptide(L)'
;AGTGPIFGAIMGAKFGPVAYLWIIFGCIFAGAVHDYLSGMLSLRNGGSDLPSLVRQYLGGAAAKVLLVFAVFLLIMVGTVFVYSPAEILGHMGGSKVMWMGVIFAYYIVATMLPIDKIIGKIYPVFSFSLLFMAVALVVMLFVKMPVLPELWDGLGNLGQKTDPAGFTDSIFPCLFITIACGAISGFHATQSPLMARCLKSERKGRPIFYGAMITEGMVALVWATVAMWFFYDAPQPGYEQIAGGAAKGFHTSAPMVVNLVCNDWLGVLGGILAMLGVVAAPITSGDTAFRSARLIVAQALKINQLPKANRLYICIPLFIVSFALLIW
;
A
#
# COMPACT_ATOMS: atom_id res chain seq x y z
N ALA A 1 -7.65 -2.00 2.63
CA ALA A 1 -6.76 -1.79 1.50
C ALA A 1 -6.09 -0.43 1.62
N GLY A 2 -4.77 -0.41 1.57
CA GLY A 2 -3.98 0.81 1.44
C GLY A 2 -3.73 1.17 -0.02
N THR A 3 -2.81 2.08 -0.29
CA THR A 3 -2.35 2.40 -1.65
C THR A 3 -1.33 1.40 -2.20
N GLY A 4 -0.97 0.36 -1.44
CA GLY A 4 -0.06 -0.69 -1.90
C GLY A 4 -0.44 -1.28 -3.25
N PRO A 5 -1.67 -1.77 -3.45
CA PRO A 5 -2.15 -2.30 -4.73
C PRO A 5 -2.11 -1.30 -5.88
N ILE A 6 -2.13 -0.01 -5.59
CA ILE A 6 -2.03 1.07 -6.58
C ILE A 6 -0.55 1.31 -6.90
N PHE A 7 0.22 1.75 -5.92
CA PHE A 7 1.60 2.18 -6.14
C PHE A 7 2.55 1.02 -6.49
N GLY A 8 2.38 -0.13 -5.83
CA GLY A 8 3.15 -1.32 -6.16
C GLY A 8 2.88 -1.82 -7.57
N ALA A 9 1.62 -1.79 -8.00
CA ALA A 9 1.25 -2.17 -9.36
C ALA A 9 1.80 -1.19 -10.41
N ILE A 10 1.74 0.11 -10.14
CA ILE A 10 2.30 1.15 -11.02
C ILE A 10 3.82 0.97 -11.16
N MET A 11 4.52 0.81 -10.04
CA MET A 11 5.97 0.61 -10.07
C MET A 11 6.34 -0.72 -10.74
N GLY A 12 5.54 -1.77 -10.51
CA GLY A 12 5.71 -3.06 -11.20
C GLY A 12 5.51 -2.97 -12.71
N ALA A 13 4.57 -2.14 -13.17
CA ALA A 13 4.29 -1.93 -14.58
C ALA A 13 5.50 -1.36 -15.37
N LYS A 14 6.44 -0.70 -14.68
CA LYS A 14 7.71 -0.25 -15.31
C LYS A 14 8.54 -1.41 -15.89
N PHE A 15 8.41 -2.61 -15.35
CA PHE A 15 9.09 -3.80 -15.87
C PHE A 15 8.38 -4.42 -17.07
N GLY A 16 7.15 -3.99 -17.37
CA GLY A 16 6.33 -4.50 -18.43
C GLY A 16 5.35 -5.60 -18.01
N PRO A 17 4.77 -6.35 -18.96
CA PRO A 17 3.71 -7.32 -18.73
C PRO A 17 4.06 -8.47 -17.76
N VAL A 18 5.33 -8.73 -17.53
CA VAL A 18 5.78 -9.69 -16.51
C VAL A 18 5.21 -9.39 -15.12
N ALA A 19 4.88 -8.12 -14.83
CA ALA A 19 4.24 -7.71 -13.59
C ALA A 19 2.88 -8.39 -13.37
N TYR A 20 2.10 -8.63 -14.42
CA TYR A 20 0.80 -9.31 -14.31
C TYR A 20 0.93 -10.71 -13.72
N LEU A 21 1.91 -11.47 -14.18
CA LEU A 21 2.14 -12.83 -13.69
C LEU A 21 2.43 -12.82 -12.18
N TRP A 22 3.28 -11.91 -11.74
CA TRP A 22 3.64 -11.80 -10.33
C TRP A 22 2.49 -11.29 -9.47
N ILE A 23 1.67 -10.36 -9.97
CA ILE A 23 0.45 -9.91 -9.26
C ILE A 23 -0.53 -11.09 -9.14
N ILE A 24 -0.83 -11.80 -10.23
CA ILE A 24 -1.82 -12.89 -10.24
C ILE A 24 -1.37 -14.03 -9.33
N PHE A 25 -0.19 -14.61 -9.61
CA PHE A 25 0.30 -15.76 -8.85
C PHE A 25 0.64 -15.39 -7.42
N GLY A 26 1.22 -14.20 -7.20
CA GLY A 26 1.55 -13.69 -5.88
C GLY A 26 0.32 -13.46 -5.01
N CYS A 27 -0.76 -12.89 -5.55
CA CYS A 27 -2.01 -12.70 -4.81
C CYS A 27 -2.69 -14.03 -4.49
N ILE A 28 -2.75 -14.97 -5.44
CA ILE A 28 -3.47 -16.24 -5.26
C ILE A 28 -2.70 -17.19 -4.33
N PHE A 29 -1.43 -17.43 -4.60
CA PHE A 29 -0.67 -18.48 -3.94
C PHE A 29 0.16 -18.01 -2.74
N ALA A 30 0.54 -16.74 -2.70
CA ALA A 30 1.28 -16.18 -1.57
C ALA A 30 0.36 -15.35 -0.66
N GLY A 31 -0.10 -14.17 -1.10
CA GLY A 31 -0.82 -13.22 -0.28
C GLY A 31 -2.12 -13.78 0.32
N ALA A 32 -3.00 -14.33 -0.52
CA ALA A 32 -4.30 -14.83 -0.07
C ALA A 32 -4.17 -16.06 0.83
N VAL A 33 -3.24 -16.97 0.54
CA VAL A 33 -2.96 -18.14 1.38
C VAL A 33 -2.38 -17.69 2.71
N HIS A 34 -1.40 -16.77 2.70
CA HIS A 34 -0.81 -16.21 3.92
C HIS A 34 -1.89 -15.57 4.80
N ASP A 35 -2.70 -14.68 4.25
CA ASP A 35 -3.71 -13.93 5.00
C ASP A 35 -4.75 -14.85 5.62
N TYR A 36 -5.21 -15.84 4.85
CA TYR A 36 -6.15 -16.82 5.34
C TYR A 36 -5.57 -17.68 6.47
N LEU A 37 -4.38 -18.26 6.27
CA LEU A 37 -3.75 -19.11 7.27
C LEU A 37 -3.38 -18.34 8.54
N SER A 38 -2.75 -17.18 8.41
CA SER A 38 -2.35 -16.36 9.56
C SER A 38 -3.56 -15.85 10.34
N GLY A 39 -4.63 -15.42 9.66
CA GLY A 39 -5.87 -15.01 10.28
C GLY A 39 -6.57 -16.15 11.02
N MET A 40 -6.65 -17.34 10.41
CA MET A 40 -7.28 -18.51 11.02
C MET A 40 -6.46 -19.05 12.19
N LEU A 41 -5.12 -19.08 12.08
CA LEU A 41 -4.24 -19.44 13.20
C LEU A 41 -4.41 -18.48 14.38
N SER A 42 -4.48 -17.17 14.11
CA SER A 42 -4.73 -16.16 15.14
C SER A 42 -6.07 -16.40 15.83
N LEU A 43 -7.13 -16.60 15.06
CA LEU A 43 -8.47 -16.82 15.59
C LEU A 43 -8.52 -18.05 16.52
N ARG A 44 -7.92 -19.16 16.10
CA ARG A 44 -7.86 -20.41 16.87
C ARG A 44 -6.95 -20.34 18.09
N ASN A 45 -6.05 -19.38 18.15
CA ASN A 45 -5.15 -19.10 19.28
C ASN A 45 -5.58 -17.85 20.06
N GLY A 46 -6.87 -17.60 20.21
CA GLY A 46 -7.43 -16.52 21.03
C GLY A 46 -7.13 -15.11 20.52
N GLY A 47 -6.90 -14.95 19.20
CA GLY A 47 -6.57 -13.66 18.60
C GLY A 47 -5.10 -13.24 18.81
N SER A 48 -4.19 -14.19 18.89
CA SER A 48 -2.74 -13.92 19.07
C SER A 48 -2.17 -13.19 17.86
N ASP A 49 -1.23 -12.26 18.11
CA ASP A 49 -0.48 -11.57 17.07
C ASP A 49 0.57 -12.50 16.42
N LEU A 50 1.12 -12.08 15.29
CA LEU A 50 2.06 -12.88 14.52
C LEU A 50 3.32 -13.27 15.32
N PRO A 51 4.01 -12.38 16.08
CA PRO A 51 5.15 -12.78 16.89
C PRO A 51 4.80 -13.80 17.98
N SER A 52 3.61 -13.73 18.55
CA SER A 52 3.14 -14.70 19.57
C SER A 52 2.87 -16.08 18.96
N LEU A 53 2.26 -16.12 17.76
CA LEU A 53 2.07 -17.36 17.01
C LEU A 53 3.41 -18.01 16.66
N VAL A 54 4.37 -17.22 16.15
CA VAL A 54 5.71 -17.74 15.84
C VAL A 54 6.41 -18.24 17.10
N ARG A 55 6.25 -17.58 18.24
CA ARG A 55 6.79 -18.06 19.52
C ARG A 55 6.25 -19.44 19.89
N GLN A 56 4.94 -19.64 19.67
CA GLN A 56 4.27 -20.89 20.01
C GLN A 56 4.70 -22.07 19.12
N TYR A 57 4.87 -21.82 17.81
CA TYR A 57 5.12 -22.88 16.83
C TYR A 57 6.60 -23.05 16.44
N LEU A 58 7.38 -21.97 16.45
CA LEU A 58 8.78 -21.95 15.99
C LEU A 58 9.78 -21.58 17.10
N GLY A 59 9.29 -21.27 18.31
CA GLY A 59 10.12 -20.97 19.46
C GLY A 59 10.52 -19.51 19.64
N GLY A 60 11.19 -19.24 20.75
CA GLY A 60 11.47 -17.87 21.20
C GLY A 60 12.49 -17.10 20.37
N ALA A 61 13.48 -17.77 19.78
CA ALA A 61 14.49 -17.12 18.94
C ALA A 61 13.86 -16.57 17.65
N ALA A 62 13.09 -17.40 16.93
CA ALA A 62 12.37 -17.00 15.75
C ALA A 62 11.38 -15.84 16.02
N ALA A 63 10.69 -15.90 17.15
CA ALA A 63 9.77 -14.83 17.55
C ALA A 63 10.45 -13.48 17.80
N LYS A 64 11.66 -13.47 18.36
CA LYS A 64 12.43 -12.23 18.57
C LYS A 64 12.87 -11.61 17.25
N VAL A 65 13.39 -12.43 16.32
CA VAL A 65 13.79 -11.99 14.98
C VAL A 65 12.57 -11.41 14.25
N LEU A 66 11.46 -12.15 14.25
CA LEU A 66 10.22 -11.68 13.60
C LEU A 66 9.67 -10.40 14.23
N LEU A 67 9.76 -10.26 15.55
CA LEU A 67 9.31 -9.04 16.25
C LEU A 67 10.08 -7.80 15.77
N VAL A 68 11.41 -7.89 15.73
CA VAL A 68 12.25 -6.79 15.23
C VAL A 68 11.92 -6.49 13.78
N PHE A 69 11.83 -7.52 12.94
CA PHE A 69 11.47 -7.38 11.53
C PHE A 69 10.08 -6.76 11.35
N ALA A 70 9.07 -7.21 12.10
CA ALA A 70 7.70 -6.68 12.01
C ALA A 70 7.62 -5.22 12.42
N VAL A 71 8.31 -4.81 13.49
CA VAL A 71 8.36 -3.39 13.90
C VAL A 71 9.05 -2.54 12.84
N PHE A 72 10.19 -3.00 12.32
CA PHE A 72 10.90 -2.31 11.23
C PHE A 72 10.02 -2.18 9.99
N LEU A 73 9.40 -3.27 9.55
CA LEU A 73 8.46 -3.27 8.42
C LEU A 73 7.34 -2.25 8.61
N LEU A 74 6.71 -2.23 9.79
CA LEU A 74 5.59 -1.33 10.08
C LEU A 74 6.01 0.13 10.11
N ILE A 75 7.23 0.45 10.59
CA ILE A 75 7.79 1.81 10.52
C ILE A 75 8.01 2.20 9.07
N MET A 76 8.64 1.35 8.25
CA MET A 76 8.90 1.64 6.84
C MET A 76 7.61 1.83 6.05
N VAL A 77 6.63 0.95 6.24
CA VAL A 77 5.31 1.06 5.59
C VAL A 77 4.58 2.31 6.06
N GLY A 78 4.59 2.61 7.36
CA GLY A 78 4.02 3.82 7.91
C GLY A 78 4.67 5.08 7.33
N THR A 79 5.98 5.07 7.12
CA THR A 79 6.76 6.16 6.50
C THR A 79 6.31 6.40 5.06
N VAL A 80 6.14 5.34 4.25
CA VAL A 80 5.62 5.44 2.88
C VAL A 80 4.19 5.98 2.87
N PHE A 81 3.37 5.61 3.85
CA PHE A 81 2.00 6.10 3.98
C PHE A 81 1.90 7.56 4.46
N VAL A 82 2.97 8.16 4.96
CA VAL A 82 3.08 9.61 5.17
C VAL A 82 3.59 10.30 3.92
N TYR A 83 4.63 9.73 3.28
CA TYR A 83 5.27 10.32 2.12
C TYR A 83 4.31 10.50 0.94
N SER A 84 3.60 9.44 0.58
CA SER A 84 2.77 9.42 -0.62
C SER A 84 1.64 10.45 -0.64
N PRO A 85 0.80 10.59 0.40
CA PRO A 85 -0.21 11.64 0.41
C PRO A 85 0.39 13.04 0.55
N ALA A 86 1.52 13.18 1.26
CA ALA A 86 2.20 14.47 1.37
C ALA A 86 2.77 14.94 0.03
N GLU A 87 3.27 14.03 -0.80
CA GLU A 87 3.73 14.33 -2.16
C GLU A 87 2.56 14.81 -3.03
N ILE A 88 1.44 14.08 -3.04
CA ILE A 88 0.25 14.45 -3.80
C ILE A 88 -0.28 15.82 -3.37
N LEU A 89 -0.47 16.01 -2.06
CA LEU A 89 -0.99 17.27 -1.51
C LEU A 89 -0.03 18.44 -1.75
N GLY A 90 1.28 18.19 -1.74
CA GLY A 90 2.29 19.17 -2.08
C GLY A 90 2.17 19.68 -3.51
N HIS A 91 1.81 18.83 -4.46
CA HIS A 91 1.53 19.25 -5.85
C HIS A 91 0.21 20.00 -6.00
N MET A 92 -0.76 19.78 -5.11
CA MET A 92 -2.03 20.52 -5.10
C MET A 92 -1.91 21.90 -4.44
N GLY A 93 -0.96 22.09 -3.52
CA GLY A 93 -0.69 23.36 -2.83
C GLY A 93 0.05 23.17 -1.51
N GLY A 94 0.96 24.08 -1.24
CA GLY A 94 1.81 24.04 -0.04
C GLY A 94 3.09 23.21 -0.22
N SER A 95 3.89 23.08 0.83
CA SER A 95 5.11 22.28 0.78
C SER A 95 4.85 20.83 1.23
N LYS A 96 5.56 19.87 0.63
CA LYS A 96 5.52 18.46 1.03
C LYS A 96 5.84 18.29 2.53
N VAL A 97 6.83 19.02 3.04
CA VAL A 97 7.24 18.97 4.47
C VAL A 97 6.11 19.44 5.38
N MET A 98 5.39 20.49 4.99
CA MET A 98 4.22 20.96 5.72
C MET A 98 3.15 19.86 5.84
N TRP A 99 2.83 19.21 4.72
CA TRP A 99 1.85 18.13 4.71
C TRP A 99 2.28 16.90 5.51
N MET A 100 3.58 16.54 5.47
CA MET A 100 4.12 15.50 6.35
C MET A 100 3.88 15.85 7.82
N GLY A 101 4.15 17.09 8.22
CA GLY A 101 3.89 17.58 9.59
C GLY A 101 2.41 17.49 9.98
N VAL A 102 1.50 17.87 9.09
CA VAL A 102 0.04 17.76 9.30
C VAL A 102 -0.39 16.31 9.49
N ILE A 103 0.12 15.38 8.67
CA ILE A 103 -0.21 13.96 8.78
C ILE A 103 0.32 13.36 10.10
N PHE A 104 1.53 13.69 10.52
CA PHE A 104 2.04 13.25 11.81
C PHE A 104 1.26 13.86 13.00
N ALA A 105 0.87 15.13 12.92
CA ALA A 105 0.00 15.74 13.92
C ALA A 105 -1.34 14.99 14.01
N TYR A 106 -1.92 14.62 12.87
CA TYR A 106 -3.10 13.76 12.85
C TYR A 106 -2.86 12.42 13.55
N TYR A 107 -1.73 11.73 13.30
CA TYR A 107 -1.43 10.44 13.94
C TYR A 107 -1.25 10.55 15.45
N ILE A 108 -0.65 11.65 15.95
CA ILE A 108 -0.55 11.93 17.38
C ILE A 108 -1.95 12.07 17.99
N VAL A 109 -2.81 12.88 17.38
CA VAL A 109 -4.20 13.06 17.82
C VAL A 109 -4.97 11.73 17.74
N ALA A 110 -4.81 10.98 16.66
CA ALA A 110 -5.41 9.68 16.46
C ALA A 110 -5.02 8.66 17.56
N THR A 111 -3.79 8.73 18.04
CA THR A 111 -3.32 7.88 19.14
C THR A 111 -4.00 8.21 20.47
N MET A 112 -4.40 9.47 20.69
CA MET A 112 -5.00 9.96 21.93
C MET A 112 -6.51 9.76 22.00
N LEU A 113 -7.20 9.79 20.86
CA LEU A 113 -8.66 9.74 20.78
C LEU A 113 -9.16 8.31 20.50
N PRO A 114 -10.39 7.97 20.93
CA PRO A 114 -11.06 6.75 20.49
C PRO A 114 -11.60 6.95 19.05
N ILE A 115 -10.68 7.13 18.12
CA ILE A 115 -10.97 7.51 16.72
C ILE A 115 -11.74 6.42 16.00
N ASP A 116 -11.72 5.17 16.47
CA ASP A 116 -12.45 4.05 15.87
C ASP A 116 -13.94 4.39 15.60
N LYS A 117 -14.55 5.24 16.45
CA LYS A 117 -15.93 5.70 16.25
C LYS A 117 -16.09 6.77 15.14
N ILE A 118 -15.07 7.61 14.95
CA ILE A 118 -15.09 8.70 13.94
C ILE A 118 -14.67 8.13 12.60
N ILE A 119 -13.57 7.40 12.57
CA ILE A 119 -13.04 6.75 11.38
C ILE A 119 -14.05 5.77 10.80
N GLY A 120 -14.73 4.97 11.64
CA GLY A 120 -15.75 4.03 11.18
C GLY A 120 -16.90 4.65 10.39
N LYS A 121 -17.15 5.96 10.56
CA LYS A 121 -18.14 6.69 9.76
C LYS A 121 -17.56 7.27 8.45
N ILE A 122 -16.28 7.57 8.43
CA ILE A 122 -15.59 8.20 7.30
C ILE A 122 -15.04 7.13 6.33
N TYR A 123 -14.59 5.98 6.82
CA TYR A 123 -14.09 4.88 6.00
C TYR A 123 -15.01 4.46 4.83
N PRO A 124 -16.33 4.35 4.99
CA PRO A 124 -17.19 4.00 3.87
C PRO A 124 -17.08 4.98 2.70
N VAL A 125 -16.90 6.28 2.97
CA VAL A 125 -16.73 7.31 1.93
C VAL A 125 -15.43 7.10 1.16
N PHE A 126 -14.33 6.84 1.85
CA PHE A 126 -13.03 6.57 1.23
C PHE A 126 -13.04 5.25 0.45
N SER A 127 -13.67 4.21 1.00
CA SER A 127 -13.82 2.94 0.31
C SER A 127 -14.66 3.07 -0.95
N PHE A 128 -15.72 3.87 -0.91
CA PHE A 128 -16.53 4.18 -2.08
C PHE A 128 -15.72 4.94 -3.13
N SER A 129 -14.93 5.96 -2.73
CA SER A 129 -14.08 6.72 -3.65
C SER A 129 -13.04 5.82 -4.35
N LEU A 130 -12.40 4.90 -3.60
CA LEU A 130 -11.46 3.95 -4.18
C LEU A 130 -12.13 2.95 -5.13
N LEU A 131 -13.31 2.45 -4.76
CA LEU A 131 -14.07 1.53 -5.61
C LEU A 131 -14.56 2.25 -6.87
N PHE A 132 -15.08 3.46 -6.73
CA PHE A 132 -15.48 4.31 -7.85
C PHE A 132 -14.31 4.52 -8.81
N MET A 133 -13.14 4.90 -8.29
CA MET A 133 -11.94 5.07 -9.09
C MET A 133 -11.57 3.79 -9.86
N ALA A 134 -11.54 2.64 -9.18
CA ALA A 134 -11.21 1.37 -9.83
C ALA A 134 -12.21 1.02 -10.96
N VAL A 135 -13.51 1.15 -10.70
CA VAL A 135 -14.56 0.90 -11.70
C VAL A 135 -14.47 1.89 -12.85
N ALA A 136 -14.28 3.19 -12.56
CA ALA A 136 -14.17 4.22 -13.58
C ALA A 136 -12.96 3.99 -14.48
N LEU A 137 -11.80 3.59 -13.92
CA LEU A 137 -10.62 3.23 -14.71
C LEU A 137 -10.86 2.00 -15.59
N VAL A 138 -11.56 0.99 -15.08
CA VAL A 138 -11.95 -0.17 -15.92
C VAL A 138 -12.82 0.27 -17.10
N VAL A 139 -13.83 1.11 -16.85
CA VAL A 139 -14.68 1.64 -17.93
C VAL A 139 -13.84 2.43 -18.94
N MET A 140 -12.93 3.27 -18.47
CA MET A 140 -12.07 4.06 -19.34
C MET A 140 -11.09 3.21 -20.16
N LEU A 141 -10.60 2.09 -19.61
CA LEU A 141 -9.80 1.12 -20.38
C LEU A 141 -10.58 0.57 -21.57
N PHE A 142 -11.87 0.27 -21.41
CA PHE A 142 -12.72 -0.18 -22.53
C PHE A 142 -13.10 0.96 -23.49
N VAL A 143 -13.22 2.18 -23.02
CA VAL A 143 -13.56 3.35 -23.88
C VAL A 143 -12.34 3.80 -24.69
N LYS A 144 -11.18 3.92 -24.04
CA LYS A 144 -9.96 4.41 -24.70
C LYS A 144 -9.24 3.31 -25.51
N MET A 145 -9.46 2.03 -25.18
CA MET A 145 -8.82 0.87 -25.83
C MET A 145 -7.31 1.09 -26.06
N PRO A 146 -6.53 1.40 -25.01
CA PRO A 146 -5.13 1.75 -25.15
C PRO A 146 -4.33 0.56 -25.71
N VAL A 147 -3.29 0.85 -26.48
CA VAL A 147 -2.35 -0.16 -26.94
C VAL A 147 -1.50 -0.59 -25.73
N LEU A 148 -1.48 -1.89 -25.47
CA LEU A 148 -0.72 -2.46 -24.37
C LEU A 148 0.39 -3.35 -24.91
N PRO A 149 1.55 -3.43 -24.24
CA PRO A 149 2.60 -4.37 -24.61
C PRO A 149 2.08 -5.82 -24.56
N GLU A 150 2.42 -6.62 -25.55
CA GLU A 150 2.05 -8.03 -25.57
C GLU A 150 2.74 -8.81 -24.45
N LEU A 151 1.99 -9.71 -23.80
CA LEU A 151 2.50 -10.47 -22.66
C LEU A 151 3.76 -11.27 -23.03
N TRP A 152 3.73 -11.92 -24.19
CA TRP A 152 4.82 -12.81 -24.61
C TRP A 152 6.08 -12.07 -25.02
N ASP A 153 5.96 -10.86 -25.52
CA ASP A 153 7.09 -10.00 -25.88
C ASP A 153 7.70 -9.32 -24.65
N GLY A 154 6.91 -9.21 -23.57
CA GLY A 154 7.26 -8.52 -22.33
C GLY A 154 7.59 -9.42 -21.14
N LEU A 155 7.85 -10.72 -21.32
CA LEU A 155 8.22 -11.60 -20.18
C LEU A 155 9.60 -11.28 -19.58
N GLY A 156 10.46 -10.58 -20.31
CA GLY A 156 11.69 -9.99 -19.78
C GLY A 156 11.48 -8.61 -19.17
N ASN A 157 12.57 -7.89 -18.92
CA ASN A 157 12.52 -6.49 -18.47
C ASN A 157 12.28 -5.56 -19.67
N LEU A 158 11.01 -5.34 -19.99
CA LEU A 158 10.64 -4.49 -21.12
C LEU A 158 11.01 -3.01 -20.87
N GLY A 159 10.90 -2.52 -19.63
CA GLY A 159 11.29 -1.16 -19.28
C GLY A 159 12.74 -0.88 -19.57
N GLN A 160 13.64 -1.77 -19.17
CA GLN A 160 15.07 -1.65 -19.46
C GLN A 160 15.38 -1.73 -20.97
N LYS A 161 14.61 -2.53 -21.74
CA LYS A 161 14.74 -2.57 -23.20
C LYS A 161 14.25 -1.29 -23.86
N THR A 162 13.21 -0.67 -23.28
CA THR A 162 12.55 0.53 -23.83
C THR A 162 13.33 1.80 -23.50
N ASP A 163 13.86 1.92 -22.30
CA ASP A 163 14.65 3.04 -21.81
C ASP A 163 15.88 2.55 -21.02
N PRO A 164 16.94 2.07 -21.70
CA PRO A 164 18.11 1.50 -21.04
C PRO A 164 18.87 2.49 -20.15
N ALA A 165 18.78 3.78 -20.42
CA ALA A 165 19.46 4.83 -19.66
C ALA A 165 18.62 5.32 -18.47
N GLY A 166 17.30 5.34 -18.63
CA GLY A 166 16.38 5.86 -17.62
C GLY A 166 15.82 4.80 -16.67
N PHE A 167 15.81 3.53 -17.06
CA PHE A 167 15.31 2.45 -16.23
C PHE A 167 16.33 1.30 -16.11
N THR A 168 17.06 1.29 -15.00
CA THR A 168 18.17 0.34 -14.76
C THR A 168 17.83 -0.77 -13.77
N ASP A 169 16.64 -0.74 -13.16
CA ASP A 169 16.22 -1.71 -12.16
C ASP A 169 16.11 -3.12 -12.76
N SER A 170 16.70 -4.11 -12.10
CA SER A 170 16.63 -5.51 -12.51
C SER A 170 15.30 -6.15 -12.05
N ILE A 171 14.81 -7.14 -12.80
CA ILE A 171 13.61 -7.91 -12.40
C ILE A 171 13.80 -8.47 -10.99
N PHE A 172 14.92 -9.14 -10.74
CA PHE A 172 15.24 -9.61 -9.40
C PHE A 172 16.31 -8.72 -8.78
N PRO A 173 16.12 -8.17 -7.57
CA PRO A 173 14.94 -8.34 -6.70
C PRO A 173 13.86 -7.27 -6.88
N CYS A 174 14.06 -6.22 -7.71
CA CYS A 174 13.26 -5.00 -7.66
C CYS A 174 11.78 -5.20 -7.98
N LEU A 175 11.43 -5.94 -9.05
CA LEU A 175 10.05 -6.26 -9.37
C LEU A 175 9.36 -7.04 -8.24
N PHE A 176 10.05 -8.02 -7.65
CA PHE A 176 9.50 -8.84 -6.57
C PHE A 176 9.24 -8.01 -5.32
N ILE A 177 10.19 -7.14 -4.92
CA ILE A 177 10.02 -6.24 -3.78
C ILE A 177 8.84 -5.30 -4.03
N THR A 178 8.76 -4.72 -5.21
CA THR A 178 7.70 -3.78 -5.58
C THR A 178 6.32 -4.41 -5.49
N ILE A 179 6.15 -5.61 -6.05
CA ILE A 179 4.86 -6.32 -6.04
C ILE A 179 4.56 -6.89 -4.66
N ALA A 180 5.55 -7.43 -3.95
CA ALA A 180 5.35 -7.97 -2.60
C ALA A 180 4.98 -6.88 -1.59
N CYS A 181 5.61 -5.70 -1.65
CA CYS A 181 5.25 -4.57 -0.78
C CYS A 181 3.92 -3.93 -1.15
N GLY A 182 3.56 -3.93 -2.43
CA GLY A 182 2.40 -3.24 -2.98
C GLY A 182 1.24 -4.19 -3.26
N ALA A 183 1.28 -4.84 -4.41
CA ALA A 183 0.14 -5.58 -4.95
C ALA A 183 -0.24 -6.82 -4.13
N ILE A 184 0.72 -7.50 -3.50
CA ILE A 184 0.48 -8.65 -2.60
C ILE A 184 0.28 -8.18 -1.15
N SER A 185 0.55 -6.91 -0.88
CA SER A 185 0.35 -6.26 0.41
C SER A 185 1.09 -6.92 1.59
N GLY A 186 2.43 -6.86 1.58
CA GLY A 186 3.26 -7.36 2.68
C GLY A 186 2.89 -6.81 4.08
N PHE A 187 2.21 -5.65 4.12
CA PHE A 187 1.60 -5.09 5.32
C PHE A 187 0.56 -6.03 5.97
N HIS A 188 -0.15 -6.84 5.18
CA HIS A 188 -1.12 -7.81 5.68
C HIS A 188 -0.51 -8.88 6.59
N ALA A 189 0.79 -9.16 6.47
CA ALA A 189 1.48 -10.12 7.34
C ALA A 189 1.23 -9.84 8.83
N THR A 190 1.18 -8.57 9.22
CA THR A 190 0.90 -8.17 10.60
C THR A 190 -0.58 -7.87 10.86
N GLN A 191 -1.34 -7.51 9.82
CA GLN A 191 -2.73 -7.07 9.97
C GLN A 191 -3.72 -8.23 10.03
N SER A 192 -3.54 -9.28 9.22
CA SER A 192 -4.47 -10.41 9.17
C SER A 192 -4.65 -11.09 10.53
N PRO A 193 -3.59 -11.39 11.32
CA PRO A 193 -3.74 -11.89 12.67
C PRO A 193 -4.47 -10.92 13.62
N LEU A 194 -4.22 -9.62 13.51
CA LEU A 194 -4.88 -8.62 14.35
C LEU A 194 -6.36 -8.47 14.01
N MET A 195 -6.72 -8.49 12.73
CA MET A 195 -8.09 -8.42 12.25
C MET A 195 -8.92 -9.67 12.60
N ALA A 196 -8.28 -10.81 12.78
CA ALA A 196 -8.95 -12.04 13.19
C ALA A 196 -9.74 -11.87 14.50
N ARG A 197 -9.30 -10.99 15.41
CA ARG A 197 -10.00 -10.66 16.66
C ARG A 197 -11.40 -10.08 16.44
N CYS A 198 -11.64 -9.47 15.27
CA CYS A 198 -12.92 -8.87 14.91
C CYS A 198 -13.89 -9.86 14.26
N LEU A 199 -13.43 -11.09 13.97
CA LEU A 199 -14.21 -12.08 13.26
C LEU A 199 -15.25 -12.72 14.19
N LYS A 200 -16.52 -12.65 13.81
CA LYS A 200 -17.62 -13.23 14.61
C LYS A 200 -17.84 -14.74 14.36
N SER A 201 -17.31 -15.27 13.26
CA SER A 201 -17.49 -16.66 12.86
C SER A 201 -16.34 -17.12 11.99
N GLU A 202 -15.79 -18.28 12.30
CA GLU A 202 -14.70 -18.92 11.55
C GLU A 202 -15.05 -19.17 10.08
N ARG A 203 -16.33 -19.46 9.78
CA ARG A 203 -16.82 -19.66 8.41
C ARG A 203 -16.62 -18.46 7.50
N LYS A 204 -16.51 -17.24 8.08
CA LYS A 204 -16.24 -16.00 7.33
C LYS A 204 -14.76 -15.75 7.08
N GLY A 205 -13.86 -16.57 7.61
CA GLY A 205 -12.41 -16.38 7.46
C GLY A 205 -11.98 -16.41 6.00
N ARG A 206 -12.44 -17.40 5.22
CA ARG A 206 -12.08 -17.51 3.80
C ARG A 206 -12.52 -16.30 2.96
N PRO A 207 -13.80 -15.89 2.93
CA PRO A 207 -14.20 -14.74 2.14
C PRO A 207 -13.57 -13.42 2.61
N ILE A 208 -13.28 -13.27 3.91
CA ILE A 208 -12.70 -12.05 4.46
C ILE A 208 -11.19 -11.99 4.18
N PHE A 209 -10.42 -12.99 4.57
CA PHE A 209 -8.95 -12.92 4.42
C PHE A 209 -8.51 -13.26 3.00
N TYR A 210 -8.89 -14.43 2.50
CA TYR A 210 -8.54 -14.84 1.13
C TYR A 210 -9.20 -13.94 0.09
N GLY A 211 -10.51 -13.69 0.23
CA GLY A 211 -11.27 -12.88 -0.71
C GLY A 211 -10.84 -11.41 -0.76
N ALA A 212 -10.46 -10.82 0.38
CA ALA A 212 -9.93 -9.45 0.39
C ALA A 212 -8.65 -9.34 -0.44
N MET A 213 -7.72 -10.30 -0.30
CA MET A 213 -6.46 -10.28 -1.05
C MET A 213 -6.69 -10.46 -2.56
N ILE A 214 -7.63 -11.32 -2.96
CA ILE A 214 -8.02 -11.45 -4.37
C ILE A 214 -8.59 -10.13 -4.91
N THR A 215 -9.46 -9.46 -4.14
CA THR A 215 -10.03 -8.17 -4.53
C THR A 215 -8.95 -7.09 -4.67
N GLU A 216 -7.97 -7.07 -3.76
CA GLU A 216 -6.80 -6.18 -3.88
C GLU A 216 -5.98 -6.47 -5.13
N GLY A 217 -5.75 -7.75 -5.45
CA GLY A 217 -5.08 -8.17 -6.67
C GLY A 217 -5.80 -7.71 -7.94
N MET A 218 -7.13 -7.76 -7.96
CA MET A 218 -7.92 -7.22 -9.08
C MET A 218 -7.71 -5.71 -9.26
N VAL A 219 -7.73 -4.94 -8.19
CA VAL A 219 -7.43 -3.50 -8.23
C VAL A 219 -6.00 -3.25 -8.70
N ALA A 220 -5.05 -4.05 -8.25
CA ALA A 220 -3.66 -3.97 -8.68
C ALA A 220 -3.50 -4.25 -10.19
N LEU A 221 -4.22 -5.22 -10.74
CA LEU A 221 -4.21 -5.49 -12.19
C LEU A 221 -4.75 -4.31 -13.00
N VAL A 222 -5.82 -3.65 -12.53
CA VAL A 222 -6.35 -2.45 -13.18
C VAL A 222 -5.28 -1.36 -13.22
N TRP A 223 -4.62 -1.08 -12.10
CA TRP A 223 -3.58 -0.07 -12.04
C TRP A 223 -2.32 -0.45 -12.82
N ALA A 224 -1.94 -1.72 -12.84
CA ALA A 224 -0.84 -2.19 -13.67
C ALA A 224 -1.14 -1.96 -15.16
N THR A 225 -2.37 -2.22 -15.61
CA THR A 225 -2.80 -2.00 -16.99
C THR A 225 -2.77 -0.52 -17.36
N VAL A 226 -3.35 0.34 -16.53
CA VAL A 226 -3.34 1.79 -16.72
C VAL A 226 -1.92 2.35 -16.73
N ALA A 227 -1.07 1.87 -15.83
CA ALA A 227 0.33 2.28 -15.76
C ALA A 227 1.16 1.77 -16.94
N MET A 228 0.85 0.59 -17.48
CA MET A 228 1.48 0.11 -18.71
C MET A 228 1.17 1.02 -19.90
N TRP A 229 -0.09 1.44 -20.06
CA TRP A 229 -0.41 2.46 -21.04
C TRP A 229 0.43 3.74 -20.80
N PHE A 230 0.49 4.22 -19.56
CA PHE A 230 1.24 5.42 -19.22
C PHE A 230 2.73 5.33 -19.59
N PHE A 231 3.38 4.21 -19.32
CA PHE A 231 4.82 4.05 -19.55
C PHE A 231 5.18 3.68 -21.00
N TYR A 232 4.30 3.01 -21.73
CA TYR A 232 4.65 2.43 -23.02
C TYR A 232 3.94 3.05 -24.22
N ASP A 233 2.72 3.58 -24.05
CA ASP A 233 1.88 4.06 -25.15
C ASP A 233 1.40 5.52 -25.01
N ALA A 234 1.54 6.14 -23.85
CA ALA A 234 1.05 7.51 -23.66
C ALA A 234 1.78 8.53 -24.57
N PRO A 235 1.15 8.98 -25.67
CA PRO A 235 1.83 9.80 -26.68
C PRO A 235 1.71 11.32 -26.39
N GLN A 236 1.45 11.70 -25.15
CA GLN A 236 0.98 13.05 -24.82
C GLN A 236 2.12 14.05 -24.59
N PRO A 237 2.22 15.17 -25.32
CA PRO A 237 3.23 16.19 -25.11
C PRO A 237 3.28 16.78 -23.69
N GLY A 238 2.13 16.74 -22.97
CA GLY A 238 2.04 17.16 -21.56
C GLY A 238 2.67 16.17 -20.58
N TYR A 239 2.69 14.89 -20.90
CA TYR A 239 3.30 13.86 -20.06
C TYR A 239 4.83 13.90 -20.11
N GLU A 240 5.41 14.21 -21.26
CA GLU A 240 6.87 14.37 -21.42
C GLU A 240 7.43 15.51 -20.56
N GLN A 241 6.74 16.65 -20.49
CA GLN A 241 7.16 17.81 -19.70
C GLN A 241 7.04 17.56 -18.19
N ILE A 242 6.01 16.86 -17.76
CA ILE A 242 5.76 16.56 -16.33
C ILE A 242 6.66 15.43 -15.85
N ALA A 243 6.99 14.47 -16.69
CA ALA A 243 7.91 13.38 -16.41
C ALA A 243 9.40 13.81 -16.39
N GLY A 244 9.70 15.10 -16.47
CA GLY A 244 11.08 15.61 -16.39
C GLY A 244 11.90 15.43 -17.65
N GLY A 245 11.26 15.27 -18.81
CA GLY A 245 11.93 15.14 -20.11
C GLY A 245 12.58 13.78 -20.37
N ALA A 246 12.33 12.79 -19.51
CA ALA A 246 12.76 11.43 -19.77
C ALA A 246 11.85 10.80 -20.85
N ALA A 247 12.45 10.15 -21.79
CA ALA A 247 11.83 9.68 -23.03
C ALA A 247 10.63 8.75 -22.88
N LYS A 248 10.11 8.41 -21.75
CA LYS A 248 8.87 7.63 -21.53
C LYS A 248 8.36 7.66 -20.09
N GLY A 249 8.70 8.65 -19.29
CA GLY A 249 8.10 8.83 -17.95
C GLY A 249 8.49 7.79 -16.90
N PHE A 250 9.49 6.92 -17.15
CA PHE A 250 9.93 5.88 -16.20
C PHE A 250 10.44 6.43 -14.87
N HIS A 251 10.87 7.69 -14.82
CA HIS A 251 11.27 8.36 -13.57
C HIS A 251 10.09 8.92 -12.76
N THR A 252 8.87 8.90 -13.33
CA THR A 252 7.69 9.43 -12.65
C THR A 252 7.35 8.60 -11.43
N SER A 253 7.09 9.27 -10.31
CA SER A 253 6.65 8.60 -9.08
C SER A 253 5.23 8.04 -9.22
N ALA A 254 4.93 6.95 -8.51
CA ALA A 254 3.61 6.33 -8.57
C ALA A 254 2.47 7.30 -8.16
N PRO A 255 2.60 8.14 -7.12
CA PRO A 255 1.60 9.16 -6.81
C PRO A 255 1.35 10.14 -7.97
N MET A 256 2.40 10.52 -8.69
CA MET A 256 2.29 11.44 -9.83
C MET A 256 1.59 10.76 -11.01
N VAL A 257 1.88 9.49 -11.30
CA VAL A 257 1.16 8.70 -12.33
C VAL A 257 -0.33 8.68 -12.02
N VAL A 258 -0.71 8.43 -10.76
CA VAL A 258 -2.12 8.46 -10.33
C VAL A 258 -2.75 9.81 -10.61
N ASN A 259 -2.08 10.90 -10.23
CA ASN A 259 -2.60 12.25 -10.45
C ASN A 259 -2.82 12.54 -11.94
N LEU A 260 -1.82 12.27 -12.78
CA LEU A 260 -1.89 12.50 -14.22
C LEU A 260 -3.01 11.70 -14.88
N VAL A 261 -3.03 10.40 -14.63
CA VAL A 261 -4.02 9.50 -15.24
C VAL A 261 -5.44 9.85 -14.78
N CYS A 262 -5.66 10.07 -13.48
CA CYS A 262 -7.00 10.37 -12.99
C CYS A 262 -7.52 11.70 -13.53
N ASN A 263 -6.69 12.72 -13.68
CA ASN A 263 -7.11 14.00 -14.25
C ASN A 263 -7.39 13.88 -15.76
N ASP A 264 -6.56 13.15 -16.50
CA ASP A 264 -6.74 12.96 -17.96
C ASP A 264 -7.96 12.07 -18.28
N TRP A 265 -8.09 10.93 -17.59
CA TRP A 265 -9.11 9.95 -17.92
C TRP A 265 -10.47 10.23 -17.30
N LEU A 266 -10.51 10.77 -16.08
CA LEU A 266 -11.75 10.96 -15.33
C LEU A 266 -12.21 12.41 -15.28
N GLY A 267 -11.41 13.33 -15.84
CA GLY A 267 -11.69 14.76 -15.79
C GLY A 267 -11.63 15.33 -14.37
N VAL A 268 -12.02 16.60 -14.20
CA VAL A 268 -11.85 17.31 -12.92
C VAL A 268 -12.60 16.66 -11.75
N LEU A 269 -13.86 16.33 -11.92
CA LEU A 269 -14.66 15.73 -10.83
C LEU A 269 -14.23 14.32 -10.49
N GLY A 270 -14.00 13.50 -11.50
CA GLY A 270 -13.52 12.14 -11.30
C GLY A 270 -12.11 12.13 -10.72
N GLY A 271 -11.25 13.04 -11.16
CA GLY A 271 -9.92 13.26 -10.61
C GLY A 271 -9.95 13.61 -9.12
N ILE A 272 -10.80 14.54 -8.70
CA ILE A 272 -10.96 14.92 -7.28
C ILE A 272 -11.41 13.72 -6.44
N LEU A 273 -12.41 12.95 -6.89
CA LEU A 273 -12.89 11.76 -6.17
C LEU A 273 -11.80 10.70 -6.07
N ALA A 274 -11.08 10.43 -7.17
CA ALA A 274 -9.96 9.48 -7.17
C ALA A 274 -8.84 9.91 -6.23
N MET A 275 -8.48 11.20 -6.27
CA MET A 275 -7.45 11.75 -5.40
C MET A 275 -7.83 11.70 -3.92
N LEU A 276 -9.10 11.96 -3.57
CA LEU A 276 -9.59 11.78 -2.20
C LEU A 276 -9.35 10.35 -1.71
N GLY A 277 -9.66 9.34 -2.54
CA GLY A 277 -9.41 7.95 -2.20
C GLY A 277 -7.92 7.65 -2.02
N VAL A 278 -7.08 8.11 -2.95
CA VAL A 278 -5.63 7.82 -2.94
C VAL A 278 -4.87 8.60 -1.86
N VAL A 279 -5.35 9.76 -1.44
CA VAL A 279 -4.77 10.53 -0.32
C VAL A 279 -5.25 9.98 1.02
N ALA A 280 -6.55 9.72 1.15
CA ALA A 280 -7.12 9.29 2.43
C ALA A 280 -6.75 7.84 2.81
N ALA A 281 -6.64 6.93 1.83
CA ALA A 281 -6.32 5.54 2.08
C ALA A 281 -4.94 5.33 2.76
N PRO A 282 -3.83 5.93 2.29
CA PRO A 282 -2.55 5.79 3.00
C PRO A 282 -2.56 6.46 4.37
N ILE A 283 -3.22 7.60 4.55
CA ILE A 283 -3.29 8.26 5.85
C ILE A 283 -3.95 7.34 6.88
N THR A 284 -5.06 6.70 6.53
CA THR A 284 -5.75 5.76 7.42
C THR A 284 -4.98 4.46 7.62
N SER A 285 -4.30 3.99 6.59
CA SER A 285 -3.45 2.78 6.67
C SER A 285 -2.19 3.02 7.49
N GLY A 286 -1.61 4.22 7.42
CA GLY A 286 -0.46 4.62 8.24
C GLY A 286 -0.81 4.68 9.73
N ASP A 287 -1.97 5.24 10.09
CA ASP A 287 -2.46 5.16 11.48
C ASP A 287 -2.53 3.70 11.96
N THR A 288 -3.05 2.81 11.12
CA THR A 288 -3.14 1.38 11.44
C THR A 288 -1.76 0.73 11.57
N ALA A 289 -0.79 1.09 10.69
CA ALA A 289 0.57 0.57 10.74
C ALA A 289 1.28 0.98 12.04
N PHE A 290 1.28 2.26 12.39
CA PHE A 290 1.88 2.75 13.62
C PHE A 290 1.18 2.21 14.87
N ARG A 291 -0.15 2.07 14.84
CA ARG A 291 -0.91 1.43 15.91
C ARG A 291 -0.48 -0.02 16.11
N SER A 292 -0.30 -0.77 15.04
CA SER A 292 0.15 -2.16 15.08
C SER A 292 1.59 -2.27 15.61
N ALA A 293 2.50 -1.41 15.14
CA ALA A 293 3.86 -1.33 15.67
C ALA A 293 3.86 -1.06 17.17
N ARG A 294 3.07 -0.07 17.61
CA ARG A 294 2.89 0.23 19.04
C ARG A 294 2.40 -0.97 19.84
N LEU A 295 1.38 -1.68 19.35
CA LEU A 295 0.81 -2.83 20.06
C LEU A 295 1.81 -3.98 20.17
N ILE A 296 2.55 -4.26 19.10
CA ILE A 296 3.61 -5.29 19.08
C ILE A 296 4.72 -4.93 20.08
N VAL A 297 5.21 -3.69 20.09
CA VAL A 297 6.23 -3.20 21.03
C VAL A 297 5.71 -3.23 22.47
N ALA A 298 4.47 -2.76 22.69
CA ALA A 298 3.85 -2.76 24.00
C ALA A 298 3.72 -4.17 24.59
N GLN A 299 3.34 -5.15 23.75
CA GLN A 299 3.24 -6.54 24.16
C GLN A 299 4.60 -7.14 24.49
N ALA A 300 5.63 -6.83 23.68
CA ALA A 300 7.00 -7.29 23.94
C ALA A 300 7.59 -6.72 25.22
N LEU A 301 7.33 -5.45 25.51
CA LEU A 301 7.79 -4.75 26.71
C LEU A 301 6.84 -4.92 27.92
N LYS A 302 5.71 -5.62 27.74
CA LYS A 302 4.66 -5.81 28.75
C LYS A 302 4.10 -4.48 29.30
N ILE A 303 4.01 -3.44 28.47
CA ILE A 303 3.51 -2.12 28.84
C ILE A 303 1.99 -2.08 28.66
N ASN A 304 1.26 -1.72 29.71
CA ASN A 304 -0.19 -1.54 29.65
C ASN A 304 -0.56 -0.35 28.76
N GLN A 305 -1.44 -0.58 27.78
CA GLN A 305 -1.88 0.42 26.79
C GLN A 305 -3.18 1.15 27.16
N LEU A 306 -3.76 0.91 28.34
CA LEU A 306 -4.94 1.65 28.80
C LEU A 306 -4.62 3.13 29.06
N PRO A 307 -3.52 3.48 29.78
CA PRO A 307 -3.15 4.88 29.98
C PRO A 307 -2.70 5.54 28.67
N LYS A 308 -3.22 6.75 28.40
CA LYS A 308 -2.84 7.53 27.21
C LYS A 308 -1.34 7.85 27.16
N ALA A 309 -0.73 8.14 28.31
CA ALA A 309 0.71 8.42 28.43
C ALA A 309 1.56 7.25 27.90
N ASN A 310 1.21 6.01 28.24
CA ASN A 310 1.92 4.82 27.78
C ASN A 310 1.82 4.62 26.27
N ARG A 311 0.71 5.04 25.65
CA ARG A 311 0.57 5.03 24.20
C ARG A 311 1.51 6.00 23.52
N LEU A 312 1.59 7.24 24.03
CA LEU A 312 2.51 8.26 23.52
C LEU A 312 3.98 7.88 23.73
N TYR A 313 4.30 7.31 24.89
CA TYR A 313 5.66 6.88 25.19
C TYR A 313 6.24 5.93 24.13
N ILE A 314 5.41 5.05 23.57
CA ILE A 314 5.84 4.13 22.49
C ILE A 314 5.70 4.79 21.12
N CYS A 315 4.64 5.57 20.86
CA CYS A 315 4.40 6.15 19.56
C CYS A 315 5.41 7.24 19.17
N ILE A 316 5.80 8.09 20.12
CA ILE A 316 6.71 9.21 19.83
C ILE A 316 8.05 8.74 19.25
N PRO A 317 8.76 7.75 19.83
CA PRO A 317 9.97 7.21 19.20
C PRO A 317 9.74 6.66 17.79
N LEU A 318 8.62 5.96 17.57
CA LEU A 318 8.28 5.41 16.24
C LEU A 318 8.08 6.54 15.21
N PHE A 319 7.40 7.62 15.61
CA PHE A 319 7.19 8.79 14.74
C PHE A 319 8.48 9.55 14.47
N ILE A 320 9.36 9.70 15.48
CA ILE A 320 10.67 10.34 15.30
C ILE A 320 11.52 9.55 14.30
N VAL A 321 11.59 8.24 14.42
CA VAL A 321 12.34 7.39 13.47
C VAL A 321 11.75 7.52 12.07
N SER A 322 10.42 7.45 11.94
CA SER A 322 9.75 7.61 10.65
C SER A 322 10.00 9.00 10.04
N PHE A 323 9.94 10.05 10.83
CA PHE A 323 10.20 11.41 10.38
C PHE A 323 11.66 11.61 9.96
N ALA A 324 12.61 11.06 10.70
CA ALA A 324 14.02 11.07 10.34
C ALA A 324 14.28 10.38 8.98
N LEU A 325 13.63 9.24 8.74
CA LEU A 325 13.71 8.53 7.46
C LEU A 325 13.11 9.32 6.27
N LEU A 326 12.20 10.25 6.53
CA LEU A 326 11.58 11.09 5.50
C LEU A 326 12.42 12.31 5.11
N ILE A 327 13.28 12.76 6.01
CA ILE A 327 14.11 13.96 5.78
C ILE A 327 15.48 13.58 5.23
N TRP A 328 15.98 12.39 5.58
CA TRP A 328 17.28 11.90 5.14
C TRP A 328 17.20 11.27 3.75
#